data_4eaae5e1590ca8ccefba9cd7a6f12fe8
#
_entry.id   4eaae5e1590ca8ccefba9cd7a6f12fe8
#
_cell.length_a   1.000
_cell.length_b   1.000
_cell.length_c   1.000
_cell.angle_alpha   90.00
_cell.angle_beta   90.00
_cell.angle_gamma   90.00
#
_symmetry.space_group_name_H-M   'P 1'
#
loop_
_entity.id
_entity.type
_entity.pdbx_description
1 polymer ?
#
loop_
_entity_poly.entity_id
_entity_poly.type
_entity_poly.pdbx_seq_one_letter_code
_entity_poly.pdbx_strand_id
1 'polypeptide(L)'
;IAIGIALETTLVSRLYKRDHLYQVLLTFGLILIFEELRSIFFGDDVHGVVIPAGLNHSLRLTDTLSYPVYRLFVTALCLLLAGAMYLMIHKTRLGMRIRAGSSNREMAASLGVNIPLLFAFVFALGTALAAFAGMIAAPISSVFPGMGNQILIICFVVVVIGGIGSINGALIASLAIGFADTFGKVLAPEYSGIAVYLLMAIILLWRPQGLANKT
;
A
#
# COMPACT_ATOMS: atom_id res chain seq x y z
N ILE A 1 13.06 -6.51 1.49
CA ILE A 1 14.00 -5.62 0.79
C ILE A 1 14.82 -6.41 -0.23
N ALA A 2 15.56 -7.47 0.17
CA ALA A 2 16.41 -8.24 -0.75
C ALA A 2 15.63 -8.79 -1.96
N ILE A 3 14.47 -9.41 -1.73
CA ILE A 3 13.58 -9.92 -2.78
C ILE A 3 13.13 -8.77 -3.71
N GLY A 4 12.76 -7.62 -3.15
CA GLY A 4 12.33 -6.46 -3.94
C GLY A 4 13.45 -5.94 -4.86
N ILE A 5 14.67 -5.81 -4.33
CA ILE A 5 15.83 -5.39 -5.14
C ILE A 5 16.13 -6.42 -6.23
N ALA A 6 16.10 -7.71 -5.90
CA ALA A 6 16.35 -8.77 -6.88
C ALA A 6 15.31 -8.76 -8.01
N LEU A 7 14.01 -8.64 -7.67
CA LEU A 7 12.94 -8.56 -8.67
C LEU A 7 13.06 -7.33 -9.55
N GLU A 8 13.34 -6.17 -8.95
CA GLU A 8 13.51 -4.91 -9.70
C GLU A 8 14.68 -5.01 -10.67
N THR A 9 15.86 -5.42 -10.20
CA THR A 9 17.08 -5.42 -11.02
C THR A 9 17.06 -6.50 -12.10
N THR A 10 16.42 -7.66 -11.85
CA THR A 10 16.42 -8.79 -12.79
C THR A 10 15.28 -8.77 -13.78
N LEU A 11 14.08 -8.39 -13.32
CA LEU A 11 12.84 -8.52 -14.08
C LEU A 11 12.24 -7.16 -14.48
N VAL A 12 11.94 -6.31 -13.50
CA VAL A 12 11.18 -5.07 -13.73
C VAL A 12 11.96 -4.07 -14.55
N SER A 13 13.26 -3.89 -14.24
CA SER A 13 14.13 -2.94 -14.94
C SER A 13 14.23 -3.19 -16.45
N ARG A 14 14.14 -4.45 -16.89
CA ARG A 14 14.19 -4.81 -18.31
C ARG A 14 12.93 -4.42 -19.06
N LEU A 15 11.81 -4.24 -18.36
CA LEU A 15 10.51 -3.90 -18.95
C LEU A 15 10.24 -2.39 -19.00
N TYR A 16 11.09 -1.54 -18.41
CA TYR A 16 10.90 -0.07 -18.47
C TYR A 16 10.92 0.52 -19.88
N LYS A 17 11.52 -0.19 -20.83
CA LYS A 17 11.55 0.20 -22.26
C LYS A 17 10.45 -0.46 -23.10
N ARG A 18 9.62 -1.31 -22.49
CA ARG A 18 8.52 -2.02 -23.14
C ARG A 18 7.18 -1.37 -22.81
N ASP A 19 6.15 -1.70 -23.60
CA ASP A 19 4.81 -1.19 -23.39
C ASP A 19 4.26 -1.55 -22.00
N HIS A 20 3.38 -0.72 -21.48
CA HIS A 20 2.73 -0.89 -20.17
C HIS A 20 2.07 -2.26 -20.00
N LEU A 21 1.54 -2.85 -21.08
CA LEU A 21 0.92 -4.18 -21.05
C LEU A 21 1.88 -5.28 -20.61
N TYR A 22 3.14 -5.24 -21.05
CA TYR A 22 4.15 -6.22 -20.64
C TYR A 22 4.49 -6.09 -19.15
N GLN A 23 4.48 -4.87 -18.61
CA GLN A 23 4.73 -4.63 -17.19
C GLN A 23 3.59 -5.20 -16.34
N VAL A 24 2.35 -4.96 -16.73
CA VAL A 24 1.16 -5.50 -16.05
C VAL A 24 1.15 -7.04 -16.12
N LEU A 25 1.45 -7.62 -17.28
CA LEU A 25 1.48 -9.08 -17.45
C LEU A 25 2.57 -9.73 -16.59
N LEU A 26 3.77 -9.12 -16.53
CA LEU A 26 4.85 -9.61 -15.68
C LEU A 26 4.47 -9.57 -14.20
N THR A 27 3.94 -8.44 -13.73
CA THR A 27 3.55 -8.28 -12.32
C THR A 27 2.44 -9.26 -11.95
N PHE A 28 1.46 -9.47 -12.84
CA PHE A 28 0.41 -10.46 -12.64
C PHE A 28 0.98 -11.89 -12.59
N GLY A 29 1.87 -12.24 -13.51
CA GLY A 29 2.56 -13.54 -13.48
C GLY A 29 3.37 -13.75 -12.19
N LEU A 30 4.05 -12.71 -11.71
CA LEU A 30 4.77 -12.76 -10.43
C LEU A 30 3.82 -12.98 -9.24
N ILE A 31 2.65 -12.34 -9.23
CA ILE A 31 1.64 -12.53 -8.19
C ILE A 31 1.23 -14.01 -8.14
N LEU A 32 0.91 -14.62 -9.28
CA LEU A 32 0.52 -16.03 -9.36
C LEU A 32 1.65 -16.96 -8.89
N ILE A 33 2.89 -16.70 -9.30
CA ILE A 33 4.05 -17.49 -8.86
C ILE A 33 4.24 -17.40 -7.34
N PHE A 34 4.16 -16.20 -6.77
CA PHE A 34 4.31 -16.03 -5.33
C PHE A 34 3.14 -16.62 -4.54
N GLU A 35 1.93 -16.58 -5.06
CA GLU A 35 0.76 -17.19 -4.45
C GLU A 35 0.90 -18.72 -4.43
N GLU A 36 1.33 -19.32 -5.53
CA GLU A 36 1.58 -20.76 -5.62
C GLU A 36 2.75 -21.19 -4.73
N LEU A 37 3.86 -20.45 -4.74
CA LEU A 37 4.99 -20.73 -3.85
C LEU A 37 4.56 -20.67 -2.38
N ARG A 38 3.74 -19.69 -2.00
CA ARG A 38 3.20 -19.60 -0.64
C ARG A 38 2.38 -20.85 -0.30
N SER A 39 1.49 -21.28 -1.21
CA SER A 39 0.65 -22.48 -1.01
C SER A 39 1.51 -23.74 -0.82
N ILE A 40 2.54 -23.91 -1.64
CA ILE A 40 3.46 -25.07 -1.56
C ILE A 40 4.25 -25.07 -0.24
N PHE A 41 4.74 -23.90 0.21
CA PHE A 41 5.61 -23.84 1.41
C PHE A 41 4.84 -23.76 2.73
N PHE A 42 3.70 -23.09 2.76
CA PHE A 42 2.96 -22.77 3.99
C PHE A 42 1.57 -23.41 4.05
N GLY A 43 1.11 -24.01 2.95
CA GLY A 43 -0.25 -24.56 2.86
C GLY A 43 -1.32 -23.49 2.70
N ASP A 44 -2.59 -23.94 2.68
CA ASP A 44 -3.75 -23.08 2.47
C ASP A 44 -4.58 -22.88 3.73
N ASP A 45 -4.04 -23.23 4.89
CA ASP A 45 -4.70 -23.05 6.17
C ASP A 45 -4.70 -21.59 6.62
N VAL A 46 -5.76 -21.21 7.33
CA VAL A 46 -5.87 -19.90 7.96
C VAL A 46 -5.05 -19.88 9.25
N HIS A 47 -4.06 -19.02 9.31
CA HIS A 47 -3.20 -18.88 10.48
C HIS A 47 -3.55 -17.63 11.28
N GLY A 48 -4.00 -17.86 12.53
CA GLY A 48 -4.16 -16.78 13.51
C GLY A 48 -2.82 -16.41 14.13
N VAL A 49 -2.48 -15.13 14.12
CA VAL A 49 -1.26 -14.63 14.77
C VAL A 49 -1.61 -14.06 16.14
N VAL A 50 -0.94 -14.55 17.17
CA VAL A 50 -1.18 -14.10 18.55
C VAL A 50 -0.60 -12.70 18.75
N ILE A 51 -1.37 -11.82 19.37
CA ILE A 51 -0.92 -10.48 19.76
C ILE A 51 0.19 -10.62 20.83
N PRO A 52 1.31 -9.89 20.72
CA PRO A 52 2.36 -9.90 21.72
C PRO A 52 1.83 -9.59 23.12
N ALA A 53 2.31 -10.34 24.14
CA ALA A 53 1.79 -10.28 25.52
C ALA A 53 1.75 -8.87 26.12
N GLY A 54 2.72 -8.00 25.73
CA GLY A 54 2.77 -6.61 26.20
C GLY A 54 1.67 -5.70 25.61
N LEU A 55 1.01 -6.09 24.52
CA LEU A 55 -0.03 -5.32 23.85
C LEU A 55 -1.41 -6.00 23.88
N ASN A 56 -1.48 -7.18 24.51
CA ASN A 56 -2.69 -7.99 24.61
C ASN A 56 -3.56 -7.59 25.81
N HIS A 57 -3.70 -6.29 26.06
CA HIS A 57 -4.62 -5.78 27.08
C HIS A 57 -5.52 -4.71 26.44
N SER A 58 -6.67 -4.50 27.04
CA SER A 58 -7.61 -3.47 26.60
C SER A 58 -7.62 -2.32 27.59
N LEU A 59 -7.59 -1.11 27.07
CA LEU A 59 -7.84 0.09 27.87
C LEU A 59 -9.34 0.26 28.05
N ARG A 60 -9.79 0.36 29.31
CA ARG A 60 -11.16 0.76 29.61
C ARG A 60 -11.27 2.27 29.45
N LEU A 61 -11.96 2.71 28.41
CA LEU A 61 -12.24 4.13 28.16
C LEU A 61 -13.46 4.60 28.94
N THR A 62 -14.42 3.68 29.16
CA THR A 62 -15.64 3.89 29.93
C THR A 62 -16.06 2.54 30.50
N ASP A 63 -16.94 2.49 31.50
CA ASP A 63 -17.40 1.24 32.15
C ASP A 63 -18.01 0.23 31.15
N THR A 64 -18.44 0.70 29.97
CA THR A 64 -19.03 -0.12 28.90
C THR A 64 -18.16 -0.28 27.68
N LEU A 65 -17.07 0.49 27.51
CA LEU A 65 -16.24 0.52 26.30
C LEU A 65 -14.78 0.16 26.62
N SER A 66 -14.35 -1.01 26.15
CA SER A 66 -12.95 -1.42 26.17
C SER A 66 -12.37 -1.39 24.75
N TYR A 67 -11.21 -0.76 24.58
CA TYR A 67 -10.53 -0.65 23.30
C TYR A 67 -9.19 -1.40 23.33
N PRO A 68 -8.92 -2.32 22.36
CA PRO A 68 -7.67 -3.07 22.31
C PRO A 68 -6.47 -2.14 22.11
N VAL A 69 -5.47 -2.23 23.00
CA VAL A 69 -4.25 -1.42 22.94
C VAL A 69 -3.49 -1.66 21.64
N TYR A 70 -3.52 -2.87 21.11
CA TYR A 70 -2.89 -3.21 19.84
C TYR A 70 -3.39 -2.36 18.68
N ARG A 71 -4.68 -2.05 18.59
CA ARG A 71 -5.24 -1.19 17.54
C ARG A 71 -4.74 0.27 17.65
N LEU A 72 -4.60 0.78 18.87
CA LEU A 72 -4.00 2.11 19.10
C LEU A 72 -2.54 2.13 18.68
N PHE A 73 -1.78 1.10 19.04
CA PHE A 73 -0.40 0.95 18.63
C PHE A 73 -0.25 0.94 17.10
N VAL A 74 -1.06 0.14 16.40
CA VAL A 74 -1.06 0.08 14.94
C VAL A 74 -1.41 1.43 14.32
N THR A 75 -2.43 2.13 14.85
CA THR A 75 -2.81 3.46 14.37
C THR A 75 -1.67 4.47 14.53
N ALA A 76 -1.05 4.52 15.71
CA ALA A 76 0.09 5.40 15.99
C ALA A 76 1.28 5.10 15.05
N LEU A 77 1.57 3.82 14.85
CA LEU A 77 2.64 3.36 13.97
C LEU A 77 2.37 3.71 12.51
N CYS A 78 1.14 3.54 12.02
CA CYS A 78 0.74 3.94 10.66
C CYS A 78 0.88 5.47 10.46
N LEU A 79 0.47 6.27 11.45
CA LEU A 79 0.63 7.73 11.38
C LEU A 79 2.11 8.14 11.39
N LEU A 80 2.94 7.48 12.20
CA LEU A 80 4.37 7.71 12.24
C LEU A 80 5.02 7.37 10.89
N LEU A 81 4.69 6.22 10.30
CA LEU A 81 5.19 5.82 8.98
C LEU A 81 4.72 6.78 7.88
N ALA A 82 3.45 7.17 7.89
CA ALA A 82 2.92 8.15 6.94
C ALA A 82 3.64 9.49 7.06
N GLY A 83 3.88 9.98 8.29
CA GLY A 83 4.66 11.17 8.56
C GLY A 83 6.12 11.05 8.10
N ALA A 84 6.77 9.93 8.39
CA ALA A 84 8.14 9.65 7.95
C ALA A 84 8.25 9.63 6.43
N MET A 85 7.32 8.97 5.73
CA MET A 85 7.26 8.94 4.27
C MET A 85 7.03 10.35 3.69
N TYR A 86 6.10 11.10 4.27
CA TYR A 86 5.84 12.49 3.87
C TYR A 86 7.10 13.35 4.02
N LEU A 87 7.78 13.29 5.16
CA LEU A 87 9.01 14.03 5.42
C LEU A 87 10.13 13.59 4.48
N MET A 88 10.31 12.27 4.27
CA MET A 88 11.31 11.73 3.37
C MET A 88 11.14 12.28 1.96
N ILE A 89 9.91 12.32 1.44
CA ILE A 89 9.66 12.73 0.06
C ILE A 89 9.68 14.26 -0.10
N HIS A 90 9.18 15.02 0.88
CA HIS A 90 9.10 16.49 0.75
C HIS A 90 10.35 17.22 1.25
N LYS A 91 11.06 16.68 2.23
CA LYS A 91 12.15 17.37 2.93
C LYS A 91 13.55 16.82 2.65
N THR A 92 13.68 15.64 1.96
CA THR A 92 14.99 15.05 1.72
C THR A 92 15.46 15.18 0.27
N ARG A 93 16.79 15.07 0.08
CA ARG A 93 17.41 15.03 -1.26
C ARG A 93 16.97 13.83 -2.08
N LEU A 94 16.68 12.70 -1.42
CA LEU A 94 16.10 11.52 -2.07
C LEU A 94 14.72 11.81 -2.64
N GLY A 95 13.86 12.47 -1.86
CA GLY A 95 12.54 12.87 -2.32
C GLY A 95 12.57 13.83 -3.51
N MET A 96 13.52 14.77 -3.55
CA MET A 96 13.71 15.63 -4.73
C MET A 96 14.08 14.82 -5.98
N ARG A 97 15.00 13.85 -5.85
CA ARG A 97 15.39 12.96 -6.96
C ARG A 97 14.24 12.09 -7.44
N ILE A 98 13.43 11.56 -6.51
CA ILE A 98 12.24 10.76 -6.82
C ILE A 98 11.24 11.60 -7.63
N ARG A 99 10.91 12.81 -7.19
CA ARG A 99 10.00 13.70 -7.91
C ARG A 99 10.54 14.11 -9.28
N ALA A 100 11.83 14.43 -9.38
CA ALA A 100 12.47 14.74 -10.66
C ALA A 100 12.43 13.55 -11.63
N GLY A 101 12.79 12.35 -11.15
CA GLY A 101 12.77 11.12 -11.96
C GLY A 101 11.36 10.67 -12.37
N SER A 102 10.33 10.95 -11.56
CA SER A 102 8.94 10.68 -11.94
C SER A 102 8.35 11.68 -12.93
N SER A 103 8.82 12.94 -12.89
CA SER A 103 8.38 14.00 -13.82
C SER A 103 9.01 13.86 -15.21
N ASN A 104 10.33 13.75 -15.27
CA ASN A 104 11.06 13.57 -16.53
C ASN A 104 12.34 12.75 -16.31
N ARG A 105 12.31 11.49 -16.75
CA ARG A 105 13.43 10.53 -16.57
C ARG A 105 14.68 10.95 -17.32
N GLU A 106 14.53 11.43 -18.57
CA GLU A 106 15.67 11.78 -19.43
C GLU A 106 16.40 13.02 -18.90
N MET A 107 15.63 14.03 -18.51
CA MET A 107 16.19 15.24 -17.94
C MET A 107 16.89 14.96 -16.59
N ALA A 108 16.27 14.16 -15.71
CA ALA A 108 16.89 13.78 -14.44
C ALA A 108 18.19 13.00 -14.65
N ALA A 109 18.23 12.10 -15.64
CA ALA A 109 19.44 11.36 -15.99
C ALA A 109 20.55 12.30 -16.51
N SER A 110 20.21 13.26 -17.34
CA SER A 110 21.16 14.27 -17.86
C SER A 110 21.75 15.15 -16.77
N LEU A 111 21.02 15.35 -15.67
CA LEU A 111 21.49 16.05 -14.47
C LEU A 111 22.29 15.16 -13.51
N GLY A 112 22.68 13.94 -13.94
CA GLY A 112 23.53 13.03 -13.19
C GLY A 112 22.79 12.15 -12.17
N VAL A 113 21.46 12.08 -12.20
CA VAL A 113 20.71 11.16 -11.32
C VAL A 113 20.75 9.75 -11.91
N ASN A 114 21.26 8.80 -11.11
CA ASN A 114 21.23 7.38 -11.48
C ASN A 114 19.80 6.84 -11.37
N ILE A 115 19.06 6.88 -12.49
CA ILE A 115 17.65 6.48 -12.57
C ILE A 115 17.42 5.01 -12.19
N PRO A 116 18.20 4.02 -12.70
CA PRO A 116 18.04 2.63 -12.30
C PRO A 116 18.15 2.42 -10.78
N LEU A 117 19.16 3.01 -10.15
CA LEU A 117 19.36 2.91 -8.70
C LEU A 117 18.21 3.58 -7.93
N LEU A 118 17.72 4.70 -8.43
CA LEU A 118 16.59 5.42 -7.82
C LEU A 118 15.31 4.57 -7.83
N PHE A 119 14.98 3.96 -8.96
CA PHE A 119 13.81 3.09 -9.08
C PHE A 119 13.95 1.82 -8.26
N ALA A 120 15.14 1.19 -8.25
CA ALA A 120 15.40 0.05 -7.39
C ALA A 120 15.20 0.38 -5.89
N PHE A 121 15.65 1.54 -5.46
CA PHE A 121 15.43 2.01 -4.09
C PHE A 121 13.95 2.23 -3.77
N VAL A 122 13.19 2.90 -4.66
CA VAL A 122 11.75 3.15 -4.48
C VAL A 122 10.97 1.84 -4.43
N PHE A 123 11.30 0.89 -5.32
CA PHE A 123 10.67 -0.43 -5.35
C PHE A 123 10.99 -1.23 -4.08
N ALA A 124 12.25 -1.24 -3.65
CA ALA A 124 12.67 -1.88 -2.41
C ALA A 124 11.99 -1.28 -1.18
N LEU A 125 11.81 0.04 -1.15
CA LEU A 125 11.08 0.72 -0.09
C LEU A 125 9.60 0.33 -0.08
N GLY A 126 8.96 0.28 -1.25
CA GLY A 126 7.57 -0.16 -1.40
C GLY A 126 7.36 -1.59 -0.92
N THR A 127 8.23 -2.52 -1.32
CA THR A 127 8.16 -3.92 -0.87
C THR A 127 8.44 -4.07 0.63
N ALA A 128 9.32 -3.26 1.19
CA ALA A 128 9.58 -3.24 2.64
C ALA A 128 8.36 -2.76 3.43
N LEU A 129 7.72 -1.68 2.97
CA LEU A 129 6.50 -1.15 3.60
C LEU A 129 5.33 -2.11 3.48
N ALA A 130 5.17 -2.79 2.33
CA ALA A 130 4.13 -3.79 2.14
C ALA A 130 4.32 -4.99 3.08
N ALA A 131 5.54 -5.52 3.21
CA ALA A 131 5.85 -6.60 4.13
C ALA A 131 5.60 -6.19 5.59
N PHE A 132 5.99 -4.98 5.96
CA PHE A 132 5.78 -4.44 7.30
C PHE A 132 4.29 -4.25 7.62
N ALA A 133 3.52 -3.72 6.67
CA ALA A 133 2.07 -3.57 6.80
C ALA A 133 1.38 -4.93 6.98
N GLY A 134 1.76 -5.94 6.19
CA GLY A 134 1.24 -7.31 6.32
C GLY A 134 1.53 -7.93 7.69
N MET A 135 2.75 -7.75 8.21
CA MET A 135 3.14 -8.26 9.52
C MET A 135 2.33 -7.62 10.66
N ILE A 136 2.06 -6.33 10.58
CA ILE A 136 1.28 -5.61 11.60
C ILE A 136 -0.22 -5.91 11.47
N ALA A 137 -0.72 -6.15 10.27
CA ALA A 137 -2.14 -6.47 10.05
C ALA A 137 -2.49 -7.91 10.44
N ALA A 138 -1.53 -8.84 10.41
CA ALA A 138 -1.74 -10.26 10.66
C ALA A 138 -2.46 -10.58 11.98
N PRO A 139 -2.14 -9.97 13.15
CA PRO A 139 -2.87 -10.23 14.38
C PRO A 139 -4.31 -9.71 14.40
N ILE A 140 -4.65 -8.77 13.51
CA ILE A 140 -6.00 -8.18 13.46
C ILE A 140 -6.92 -8.98 12.53
N SER A 141 -6.38 -9.40 11.36
CA SER A 141 -7.19 -9.97 10.28
C SER A 141 -6.91 -11.45 10.00
N SER A 142 -6.01 -12.09 10.78
CA SER A 142 -5.46 -13.42 10.48
C SER A 142 -4.77 -13.46 9.10
N VAL A 143 -4.02 -14.52 8.85
CA VAL A 143 -3.37 -14.73 7.55
C VAL A 143 -4.11 -15.83 6.83
N PHE A 144 -4.67 -15.53 5.66
CA PHE A 144 -5.42 -16.47 4.84
C PHE A 144 -5.01 -16.41 3.37
N PRO A 145 -5.21 -17.48 2.61
CA PRO A 145 -4.94 -17.50 1.18
C PRO A 145 -5.73 -16.42 0.43
N GLY A 146 -5.07 -15.73 -0.51
CA GLY A 146 -5.72 -14.69 -1.31
C GLY A 146 -5.87 -13.31 -0.64
N MET A 147 -5.47 -13.14 0.66
CA MET A 147 -5.55 -11.83 1.31
C MET A 147 -4.76 -10.75 0.55
N GLY A 148 -3.66 -11.13 -0.12
CA GLY A 148 -2.87 -10.22 -0.94
C GLY A 148 -3.67 -9.62 -2.10
N ASN A 149 -4.51 -10.41 -2.76
CA ASN A 149 -5.35 -9.95 -3.86
C ASN A 149 -6.41 -8.95 -3.40
N GLN A 150 -7.01 -9.17 -2.23
CA GLN A 150 -7.97 -8.21 -1.65
C GLN A 150 -7.31 -6.86 -1.33
N ILE A 151 -6.12 -6.90 -0.72
CA ILE A 151 -5.36 -5.69 -0.40
C ILE A 151 -4.88 -4.99 -1.68
N LEU A 152 -4.46 -5.74 -2.70
CA LEU A 152 -4.05 -5.18 -3.99
C LEU A 152 -5.17 -4.35 -4.62
N ILE A 153 -6.40 -4.86 -4.62
CA ILE A 153 -7.56 -4.14 -5.17
C ILE A 153 -7.80 -2.84 -4.40
N ILE A 154 -7.76 -2.89 -3.06
CA ILE A 154 -7.93 -1.69 -2.23
C ILE A 154 -6.80 -0.68 -2.48
N CYS A 155 -5.56 -1.13 -2.56
CA CYS A 155 -4.41 -0.27 -2.90
C CYS A 155 -4.57 0.37 -4.28
N PHE A 156 -5.06 -0.37 -5.27
CA PHE A 156 -5.35 0.17 -6.60
C PHE A 156 -6.40 1.28 -6.52
N VAL A 157 -7.49 1.05 -5.78
CA VAL A 157 -8.54 2.05 -5.55
C VAL A 157 -7.97 3.30 -4.87
N VAL A 158 -7.11 3.14 -3.86
CA VAL A 158 -6.41 4.26 -3.18
C VAL A 158 -5.60 5.08 -4.17
N VAL A 159 -4.81 4.43 -5.03
CA VAL A 159 -3.94 5.12 -6.01
C VAL A 159 -4.77 5.86 -7.05
N VAL A 160 -5.85 5.25 -7.53
CA VAL A 160 -6.75 5.87 -8.53
C VAL A 160 -7.48 7.09 -7.94
N ILE A 161 -8.06 6.95 -6.75
CA ILE A 161 -8.73 8.06 -6.04
C ILE A 161 -7.74 9.16 -5.66
N GLY A 162 -6.56 8.80 -5.17
CA GLY A 162 -5.53 9.75 -4.76
C GLY A 162 -4.95 10.54 -5.92
N GLY A 163 -5.00 9.97 -7.12
CA GLY A 163 -4.33 10.47 -8.32
C GLY A 163 -2.93 9.89 -8.47
N ILE A 164 -2.63 9.35 -9.64
CA ILE A 164 -1.36 8.66 -9.95
C ILE A 164 -0.19 9.63 -9.73
N GLY A 165 0.76 9.23 -8.88
CA GLY A 165 1.94 10.02 -8.57
C GLY A 165 1.77 11.05 -7.44
N SER A 166 0.58 11.20 -6.86
CA SER A 166 0.35 12.11 -5.73
C SER A 166 0.33 11.38 -4.40
N ILE A 167 1.33 11.62 -3.57
CA ILE A 167 1.45 11.02 -2.23
C ILE A 167 0.43 11.61 -1.27
N ASN A 168 0.22 12.92 -1.34
CA ASN A 168 -0.80 13.60 -0.52
C ASN A 168 -2.20 13.08 -0.87
N GLY A 169 -2.46 12.88 -2.17
CA GLY A 169 -3.69 12.29 -2.64
C GLY A 169 -3.89 10.87 -2.14
N ALA A 170 -2.85 10.04 -2.20
CA ALA A 170 -2.89 8.67 -1.69
C ALA A 170 -3.16 8.60 -0.17
N LEU A 171 -2.57 9.51 0.62
CA LEU A 171 -2.85 9.61 2.06
C LEU A 171 -4.31 9.97 2.35
N ILE A 172 -4.84 10.98 1.66
CA ILE A 172 -6.24 11.40 1.83
C ILE A 172 -7.18 10.28 1.36
N ALA A 173 -6.89 9.67 0.22
CA ALA A 173 -7.68 8.57 -0.33
C ALA A 173 -7.69 7.35 0.59
N SER A 174 -6.54 6.97 1.17
CA SER A 174 -6.46 5.83 2.09
C SER A 174 -7.28 6.05 3.37
N LEU A 175 -7.28 7.27 3.91
CA LEU A 175 -8.13 7.62 5.05
C LEU A 175 -9.61 7.58 4.66
N ALA A 176 -9.99 8.16 3.53
CA ALA A 176 -11.37 8.16 3.05
C ALA A 176 -11.90 6.73 2.83
N ILE A 177 -11.09 5.86 2.22
CA ILE A 177 -11.44 4.46 2.00
C ILE A 177 -11.53 3.71 3.33
N GLY A 178 -10.58 3.93 4.25
CA GLY A 178 -10.64 3.33 5.59
C GLY A 178 -11.89 3.72 6.36
N PHE A 179 -12.31 4.96 6.27
CA PHE A 179 -13.60 5.41 6.82
C PHE A 179 -14.78 4.74 6.12
N ALA A 180 -14.80 4.72 4.79
CA ALA A 180 -15.90 4.10 4.03
C ALA A 180 -16.02 2.60 4.32
N ASP A 181 -14.91 1.87 4.39
CA ASP A 181 -14.89 0.45 4.72
C ASP A 181 -15.39 0.20 6.15
N THR A 182 -14.92 1.00 7.13
CA THR A 182 -15.31 0.85 8.53
C THR A 182 -16.79 1.18 8.74
N PHE A 183 -17.25 2.31 8.21
CA PHE A 183 -18.67 2.68 8.31
C PHE A 183 -19.57 1.74 7.52
N GLY A 184 -19.12 1.28 6.36
CA GLY A 184 -19.83 0.26 5.59
C GLY A 184 -20.05 -1.03 6.39
N LYS A 185 -19.02 -1.50 7.10
CA LYS A 185 -19.11 -2.70 7.96
C LYS A 185 -20.01 -2.51 9.17
N VAL A 186 -20.13 -1.30 9.70
CA VAL A 186 -20.97 -1.01 10.88
C VAL A 186 -22.42 -0.74 10.49
N LEU A 187 -22.66 0.04 9.43
CA LEU A 187 -24.01 0.48 9.06
C LEU A 187 -24.73 -0.55 8.18
N ALA A 188 -24.02 -1.21 7.28
CA ALA A 188 -24.59 -2.16 6.34
C ALA A 188 -23.58 -3.30 6.06
N PRO A 189 -23.42 -4.27 6.98
CA PRO A 189 -22.41 -5.34 6.86
C PRO A 189 -22.52 -6.13 5.55
N GLU A 190 -23.73 -6.35 5.08
CA GLU A 190 -24.00 -7.07 3.83
C GLU A 190 -23.50 -6.34 2.57
N TYR A 191 -23.39 -5.02 2.63
CA TYR A 191 -22.97 -4.16 1.51
C TYR A 191 -21.61 -3.50 1.72
N SER A 192 -20.87 -3.89 2.74
CA SER A 192 -19.61 -3.23 3.12
C SER A 192 -18.58 -3.19 1.98
N GLY A 193 -18.47 -4.27 1.19
CA GLY A 193 -17.60 -4.30 0.01
C GLY A 193 -17.99 -3.30 -1.07
N ILE A 194 -19.28 -3.04 -1.23
CA ILE A 194 -19.81 -2.12 -2.24
C ILE A 194 -19.49 -0.66 -1.85
N ALA A 195 -19.46 -0.34 -0.55
CA ALA A 195 -19.22 1.03 -0.07
C ALA A 195 -17.90 1.62 -0.59
N VAL A 196 -16.83 0.83 -0.62
CA VAL A 196 -15.51 1.25 -1.12
C VAL A 196 -15.56 1.54 -2.63
N TYR A 197 -16.18 0.64 -3.41
CA TYR A 197 -16.29 0.82 -4.87
C TYR A 197 -17.25 1.95 -5.24
N LEU A 198 -18.33 2.13 -4.48
CA LEU A 198 -19.26 3.23 -4.68
C LEU A 198 -18.58 4.57 -4.40
N LEU A 199 -17.80 4.67 -3.33
CA LEU A 199 -16.99 5.85 -3.04
C LEU A 199 -16.00 6.13 -4.19
N MET A 200 -15.34 5.10 -4.72
CA MET A 200 -14.46 5.23 -5.88
C MET A 200 -15.23 5.80 -7.09
N ALA A 201 -16.39 5.22 -7.41
CA ALA A 201 -17.21 5.66 -8.54
C ALA A 201 -17.65 7.13 -8.39
N ILE A 202 -18.11 7.53 -7.21
CA ILE A 202 -18.52 8.91 -6.93
C ILE A 202 -17.35 9.88 -7.12
N ILE A 203 -16.18 9.56 -6.55
CA ILE A 203 -15.01 10.43 -6.66
C ILE A 203 -14.52 10.55 -8.11
N LEU A 204 -14.49 9.44 -8.87
CA LEU A 204 -14.07 9.47 -10.26
C LEU A 204 -15.06 10.20 -11.17
N LEU A 205 -16.36 10.14 -10.88
CA LEU A 205 -17.38 10.93 -11.59
C LEU A 205 -17.21 12.44 -11.35
N TRP A 206 -16.81 12.83 -10.14
CA TRP A 206 -16.62 14.24 -9.82
C TRP A 206 -15.23 14.76 -10.19
N ARG A 207 -14.20 13.90 -10.04
CA ARG A 207 -12.80 14.25 -10.32
C ARG A 207 -12.08 13.06 -11.00
N PRO A 208 -12.18 12.93 -12.33
CA PRO A 208 -11.57 11.81 -13.05
C PRO A 208 -10.03 11.76 -12.95
N GLN A 209 -9.39 12.85 -12.55
CA GLN A 209 -7.93 12.93 -12.35
C GLN A 209 -7.49 12.60 -10.91
N GLY A 210 -8.43 12.23 -10.03
CA GLY A 210 -8.17 11.99 -8.61
C GLY A 210 -8.19 13.27 -7.75
N LEU A 211 -8.09 13.07 -6.40
CA LEU A 211 -8.28 14.15 -5.42
C LEU A 211 -7.16 15.20 -5.41
N ALA A 212 -5.95 14.84 -5.74
CA ALA A 212 -4.77 15.69 -5.56
C ALA A 212 -4.04 16.08 -6.87
N ASN A 213 -4.62 15.79 -8.01
CA ASN A 213 -4.05 16.30 -9.26
C ASN A 213 -4.44 17.79 -9.39
N LYS A 214 -3.48 18.67 -9.09
CA LYS A 214 -3.59 20.08 -9.43
C LYS A 214 -3.45 20.21 -10.95
N THR A 215 -4.49 20.69 -11.61
CA THR A 215 -4.42 21.29 -12.93
C THR A 215 -3.31 22.31 -13.02
#